data_ecccc07e86c186a7358d6c74d332c1e1
#
_entry.id   ecccc07e86c186a7358d6c74d332c1e1
#
_cell.length_a   1.000
_cell.length_b   1.000
_cell.length_c   1.000
_cell.angle_alpha   90.00
_cell.angle_beta   90.00
_cell.angle_gamma   90.00
#
_symmetry.space_group_name_H-M   'P 1'
#
loop_
_entity.id
_entity.type
_entity.pdbx_description
1 polymer ?
#
loop_
_entity_poly.entity_id
_entity_poly.type
_entity_poly.pdbx_seq_one_letter_code
_entity_poly.pdbx_strand_id
1 'polypeptide(L)'
;GEGKGYELTATMEMKTGGGEPRAYDVNVWHTKPDFYRVTVTEKNDNVTQMIVRNEEGVFVVTPALRKTYKFQSEWPKQNSQAYLIGGLAQDLVEDKAAVMTEKDGEYIFEAATRNADKTGLPSQRVVVDKETMLPKSVVIMDENQEEKIVIDFKKIDLKVAHKKEEYAVEKFSENEEDEVAAADIEDKELQTHYPTVQWENTKLIDEKVVQEDGMERVILTFEGDKAY
;
A
#
# COMPACT_ATOMS: atom_id res chain seq x y z
N GLY A 1 -17.65 -6.90 20.06
CA GLY A 1 -17.56 -7.94 19.05
C GLY A 1 -16.39 -7.66 18.13
N GLU A 2 -15.46 -8.57 18.02
CA GLU A 2 -14.33 -8.45 17.09
C GLU A 2 -14.87 -8.35 15.67
N GLY A 3 -14.66 -7.20 15.03
CA GLY A 3 -15.03 -7.00 13.63
C GLY A 3 -14.36 -8.05 12.73
N LYS A 4 -15.08 -8.53 11.73
CA LYS A 4 -14.54 -9.50 10.75
C LYS A 4 -13.59 -8.86 9.76
N GLY A 5 -13.56 -7.53 9.67
CA GLY A 5 -12.74 -6.77 8.74
C GLY A 5 -12.92 -5.26 8.90
N TYR A 6 -12.27 -4.52 8.02
CA TYR A 6 -12.42 -3.08 7.91
C TYR A 6 -12.24 -2.59 6.47
N GLU A 7 -12.74 -1.41 6.23
CA GLU A 7 -12.50 -0.63 5.02
C GLU A 7 -12.05 0.78 5.42
N LEU A 8 -11.03 1.31 4.75
CA LEU A 8 -10.60 2.68 4.98
C LEU A 8 -10.24 3.39 3.68
N THR A 9 -10.37 4.71 3.72
CA THR A 9 -9.83 5.62 2.72
C THR A 9 -8.87 6.60 3.38
N ALA A 10 -7.80 6.91 2.67
CA ALA A 10 -6.78 7.85 3.10
C ALA A 10 -6.19 8.59 1.91
N THR A 11 -5.50 9.67 2.20
CA THR A 11 -4.58 10.33 1.25
C THR A 11 -3.16 10.12 1.70
N MET A 12 -2.24 10.00 0.76
CA MET A 12 -0.81 9.87 1.04
C MET A 12 -0.04 10.87 0.19
N GLU A 13 0.88 11.59 0.80
CA GLU A 13 1.84 12.46 0.12
C GLU A 13 3.24 11.93 0.36
N MET A 14 4.02 11.80 -0.71
CA MET A 14 5.40 11.32 -0.66
C MET A 14 6.35 12.36 -1.22
N LYS A 15 7.36 12.72 -0.43
CA LYS A 15 8.42 13.67 -0.74
C LYS A 15 9.77 12.96 -0.87
N THR A 16 9.79 11.83 -1.56
CA THR A 16 10.98 11.02 -1.76
C THR A 16 11.59 11.24 -3.13
N GLY A 17 12.92 11.18 -3.26
CA GLY A 17 13.60 11.22 -4.54
C GLY A 17 13.90 12.60 -5.12
N GLY A 18 13.77 13.70 -4.34
CA GLY A 18 14.23 15.05 -4.73
C GLY A 18 13.41 15.76 -5.80
N GLY A 19 12.24 15.24 -6.17
CA GLY A 19 11.29 15.87 -7.09
C GLY A 19 10.11 16.54 -6.39
N GLU A 20 9.12 16.93 -7.17
CA GLU A 20 7.83 17.40 -6.66
C GLU A 20 7.15 16.31 -5.78
N PRO A 21 6.48 16.70 -4.68
CA PRO A 21 5.71 15.77 -3.89
C PRO A 21 4.66 15.05 -4.73
N ARG A 22 4.51 13.74 -4.53
CA ARG A 22 3.47 12.94 -5.17
C ARG A 22 2.34 12.70 -4.21
N ALA A 23 1.11 12.87 -4.68
CA ALA A 23 -0.10 12.65 -3.90
C ALA A 23 -0.89 11.47 -4.44
N TYR A 24 -1.42 10.65 -3.51
CA TYR A 24 -2.15 9.42 -3.80
C TYR A 24 -3.44 9.36 -3.02
N ASP A 25 -4.47 8.80 -3.64
CA ASP A 25 -5.65 8.29 -2.94
C ASP A 25 -5.44 6.81 -2.63
N VAL A 26 -5.74 6.41 -1.40
CA VAL A 26 -5.57 5.05 -0.90
C VAL A 26 -6.91 4.52 -0.42
N ASN A 27 -7.27 3.30 -0.86
CA ASN A 27 -8.39 2.54 -0.34
C ASN A 27 -7.90 1.17 0.12
N VAL A 28 -8.27 0.78 1.33
CA VAL A 28 -7.88 -0.51 1.91
C VAL A 28 -9.12 -1.28 2.31
N TRP A 29 -9.22 -2.51 1.83
CA TRP A 29 -10.11 -3.53 2.37
C TRP A 29 -9.30 -4.57 3.11
N HIS A 30 -9.76 -4.94 4.27
CA HIS A 30 -9.21 -6.06 5.02
C HIS A 30 -10.34 -6.94 5.53
N THR A 31 -10.20 -8.24 5.37
CA THR A 31 -11.07 -9.25 5.97
C THR A 31 -10.20 -10.32 6.63
N LYS A 32 -10.52 -10.65 7.86
CA LYS A 32 -9.80 -11.70 8.60
C LYS A 32 -9.90 -13.07 7.91
N PRO A 33 -8.86 -13.92 8.00
CA PRO A 33 -7.64 -13.67 8.76
C PRO A 33 -6.65 -12.75 8.04
N ASP A 34 -6.49 -12.83 6.72
CA ASP A 34 -5.37 -12.23 5.99
C ASP A 34 -5.74 -11.75 4.58
N PHE A 35 -7.00 -11.46 4.32
CA PHE A 35 -7.41 -10.93 3.03
C PHE A 35 -7.22 -9.42 3.01
N TYR A 36 -6.53 -8.92 1.98
CA TYR A 36 -6.31 -7.51 1.75
C TYR A 36 -6.53 -7.14 0.29
N ARG A 37 -7.10 -5.98 0.07
CA ARG A 37 -7.07 -5.26 -1.19
C ARG A 37 -6.69 -3.82 -0.91
N VAL A 38 -5.54 -3.39 -1.41
CA VAL A 38 -5.07 -2.02 -1.33
C VAL A 38 -5.09 -1.44 -2.72
N THR A 39 -5.78 -0.32 -2.89
CA THR A 39 -5.81 0.44 -4.15
C THR A 39 -5.12 1.76 -3.91
N VAL A 40 -4.08 2.05 -4.69
CA VAL A 40 -3.32 3.30 -4.63
C VAL A 40 -3.41 3.97 -5.99
N THR A 41 -3.96 5.18 -6.02
CA THR A 41 -4.13 5.97 -7.26
C THR A 41 -3.35 7.27 -7.15
N GLU A 42 -2.40 7.48 -8.05
CA GLU A 42 -1.69 8.76 -8.15
C GLU A 42 -2.62 9.84 -8.70
N LYS A 43 -2.70 10.99 -8.00
CA LYS A 43 -3.68 12.03 -8.33
C LYS A 43 -3.40 12.75 -9.64
N ASN A 44 -2.13 12.93 -10.01
CA ASN A 44 -1.77 13.70 -11.22
C ASN A 44 -1.98 12.87 -12.49
N ASP A 45 -1.49 11.62 -12.50
CA ASP A 45 -1.49 10.76 -13.69
C ASP A 45 -2.70 9.83 -13.72
N ASN A 46 -3.48 9.80 -12.64
CA ASN A 46 -4.64 8.90 -12.47
C ASN A 46 -4.28 7.41 -12.66
N VAL A 47 -3.04 7.05 -12.36
CA VAL A 47 -2.55 5.68 -12.46
C VAL A 47 -2.88 4.94 -11.17
N THR A 48 -3.57 3.82 -11.32
CA THR A 48 -3.97 2.96 -10.20
C THR A 48 -3.12 1.71 -10.15
N GLN A 49 -2.64 1.38 -8.96
CA GLN A 49 -2.01 0.12 -8.63
C GLN A 49 -2.76 -0.54 -7.48
N MET A 50 -2.89 -1.85 -7.54
CA MET A 50 -3.56 -2.63 -6.50
C MET A 50 -2.62 -3.67 -5.94
N ILE A 51 -2.70 -3.88 -4.62
CA ILE A 51 -2.07 -5.00 -3.94
C ILE A 51 -3.19 -5.87 -3.39
N VAL A 52 -3.19 -7.13 -3.75
CA VAL A 52 -4.21 -8.09 -3.33
C VAL A 52 -3.53 -9.24 -2.59
N ARG A 53 -3.99 -9.53 -1.38
CA ARG A 53 -3.63 -10.73 -0.64
C ARG A 53 -4.85 -11.62 -0.49
N ASN A 54 -4.75 -12.85 -0.94
CA ASN A 54 -5.78 -13.88 -0.84
C ASN A 54 -5.16 -15.24 -0.49
N GLU A 55 -5.93 -16.32 -0.60
CA GLU A 55 -5.46 -17.68 -0.30
C GLU A 55 -4.35 -18.17 -1.27
N GLU A 56 -4.25 -17.58 -2.46
CA GLU A 56 -3.26 -17.94 -3.48
C GLU A 56 -1.93 -17.20 -3.31
N GLY A 57 -1.90 -16.12 -2.53
CA GLY A 57 -0.71 -15.34 -2.27
C GLY A 57 -0.91 -13.84 -2.29
N VAL A 58 0.18 -13.12 -2.57
CA VAL A 58 0.21 -11.67 -2.69
C VAL A 58 0.49 -11.28 -4.13
N PHE A 59 -0.35 -10.39 -4.66
CA PHE A 59 -0.29 -9.95 -6.05
C PHE A 59 -0.23 -8.43 -6.12
N VAL A 60 0.52 -7.91 -7.08
CA VAL A 60 0.42 -6.52 -7.50
C VAL A 60 -0.22 -6.47 -8.88
N VAL A 61 -1.31 -5.75 -8.98
CA VAL A 61 -2.09 -5.59 -10.21
C VAL A 61 -1.95 -4.15 -10.69
N THR A 62 -1.55 -3.96 -11.93
CA THR A 62 -1.54 -2.67 -12.61
C THR A 62 -2.56 -2.74 -13.76
N PRO A 63 -3.82 -2.33 -13.54
CA PRO A 63 -4.89 -2.55 -14.51
C PRO A 63 -4.60 -1.90 -15.87
N ALA A 64 -4.10 -0.66 -15.88
CA ALA A 64 -3.79 0.08 -17.11
C ALA A 64 -2.77 -0.61 -18.01
N LEU A 65 -1.88 -1.42 -17.43
CA LEU A 65 -0.86 -2.20 -18.16
C LEU A 65 -1.28 -3.65 -18.36
N ARG A 66 -2.44 -4.07 -17.84
CA ARG A 66 -2.91 -5.48 -17.83
C ARG A 66 -1.85 -6.44 -17.27
N LYS A 67 -1.07 -5.98 -16.27
CA LYS A 67 0.01 -6.73 -15.64
C LYS A 67 -0.33 -7.10 -14.23
N THR A 68 -0.08 -8.36 -13.90
CA THR A 68 -0.20 -8.90 -12.56
C THR A 68 1.12 -9.55 -12.16
N TYR A 69 1.64 -9.15 -11.00
CA TYR A 69 2.87 -9.68 -10.42
C TYR A 69 2.51 -10.51 -9.19
N LYS A 70 3.00 -11.74 -9.09
CA LYS A 70 2.84 -12.57 -7.90
C LYS A 70 4.13 -12.56 -7.10
N PHE A 71 4.01 -12.30 -5.79
CA PHE A 71 5.13 -12.43 -4.85
C PHE A 71 5.20 -13.85 -4.32
N GLN A 72 6.42 -14.40 -4.24
CA GLN A 72 6.70 -15.70 -3.62
C GLN A 72 6.90 -15.59 -2.11
N SER A 73 7.21 -14.39 -1.61
CA SER A 73 7.43 -14.10 -0.21
C SER A 73 6.18 -13.52 0.47
N GLU A 74 6.25 -13.41 1.80
CA GLU A 74 5.24 -12.70 2.57
C GLU A 74 5.10 -11.25 2.10
N TRP A 75 3.98 -10.63 2.49
CA TRP A 75 3.68 -9.22 2.22
C TRP A 75 4.91 -8.34 2.51
N PRO A 76 5.41 -7.58 1.52
CA PRO A 76 6.57 -6.72 1.73
C PRO A 76 6.26 -5.64 2.75
N LYS A 77 7.00 -5.61 3.85
CA LYS A 77 6.87 -4.61 4.91
C LYS A 77 7.62 -3.36 4.49
N GLN A 78 6.90 -2.33 4.09
CA GLN A 78 7.46 -1.04 3.67
C GLN A 78 6.85 0.12 4.45
N ASN A 79 7.62 1.18 4.68
CA ASN A 79 7.15 2.39 5.36
C ASN A 79 6.03 3.09 4.58
N SER A 80 6.04 3.00 3.25
CA SER A 80 4.95 3.50 2.40
C SER A 80 3.61 2.80 2.64
N GLN A 81 3.57 1.71 3.40
CA GLN A 81 2.35 0.99 3.78
C GLN A 81 1.85 1.33 5.19
N ALA A 82 2.24 2.48 5.73
CA ALA A 82 1.78 2.95 7.03
C ALA A 82 0.26 3.26 7.08
N TYR A 83 -0.45 3.15 5.98
CA TYR A 83 -1.92 3.12 5.93
C TYR A 83 -2.53 1.78 6.40
N LEU A 84 -1.72 0.73 6.60
CA LEU A 84 -2.18 -0.54 7.16
C LEU A 84 -2.25 -0.45 8.67
N ILE A 85 -3.43 -0.15 9.21
CA ILE A 85 -3.64 0.15 10.64
C ILE A 85 -3.26 -0.99 11.58
N GLY A 86 -3.35 -2.24 11.15
CA GLY A 86 -2.92 -3.39 11.95
C GLY A 86 -1.42 -3.40 12.23
N GLY A 87 -0.61 -3.14 11.20
CA GLY A 87 0.85 -3.02 11.32
C GLY A 87 1.26 -1.81 12.16
N LEU A 88 0.57 -0.70 11.99
CA LEU A 88 0.81 0.52 12.74
C LEU A 88 0.62 0.32 14.25
N ALA A 89 -0.47 -0.32 14.66
CA ALA A 89 -0.73 -0.62 16.06
C ALA A 89 0.35 -1.54 16.65
N GLN A 90 0.81 -2.51 15.89
CA GLN A 90 1.89 -3.40 16.30
C GLN A 90 3.21 -2.66 16.51
N ASP A 91 3.57 -1.74 15.60
CA ASP A 91 4.79 -0.94 15.72
C ASP A 91 4.81 -0.11 17.01
N LEU A 92 3.68 0.51 17.34
CA LEU A 92 3.57 1.31 18.55
C LEU A 92 3.66 0.46 19.84
N VAL A 93 3.18 -0.78 19.82
CA VAL A 93 3.26 -1.69 20.97
C VAL A 93 4.66 -2.28 21.14
N GLU A 94 5.35 -2.58 20.06
CA GLU A 94 6.66 -3.21 20.07
C GLU A 94 7.79 -2.21 20.40
N ASP A 95 7.63 -0.95 20.08
CA ASP A 95 8.63 0.10 20.37
C ASP A 95 8.54 0.54 21.84
N LYS A 96 9.44 -0.01 22.67
CA LYS A 96 9.56 0.34 24.08
C LYS A 96 10.02 1.80 24.33
N ALA A 97 10.55 2.46 23.32
CA ALA A 97 11.00 3.84 23.38
C ALA A 97 9.94 4.83 22.85
N ALA A 98 8.80 4.33 22.41
CA ALA A 98 7.71 5.17 21.93
C ALA A 98 7.23 6.14 23.03
N VAL A 99 7.06 7.40 22.66
CA VAL A 99 6.57 8.46 23.54
C VAL A 99 5.15 8.82 23.14
N MET A 100 4.25 8.86 24.12
CA MET A 100 2.87 9.30 23.94
C MET A 100 2.64 10.65 24.63
N THR A 101 2.04 11.57 23.91
CA THR A 101 1.57 12.87 24.43
C THR A 101 0.06 12.98 24.18
N GLU A 102 -0.66 13.49 25.17
CA GLU A 102 -2.09 13.81 25.03
C GLU A 102 -2.24 15.33 24.81
N LYS A 103 -2.96 15.72 23.75
CA LYS A 103 -3.23 17.12 23.44
C LYS A 103 -4.51 17.26 22.61
N ASP A 104 -5.38 18.18 23.01
CA ASP A 104 -6.58 18.59 22.25
C ASP A 104 -7.49 17.43 21.81
N GLY A 105 -7.68 16.43 22.68
CA GLY A 105 -8.51 15.25 22.37
C GLY A 105 -7.83 14.22 21.49
N GLU A 106 -6.51 14.28 21.34
CA GLU A 106 -5.72 13.37 20.54
C GLU A 106 -4.59 12.74 21.37
N TYR A 107 -4.23 11.52 21.02
CA TYR A 107 -2.97 10.91 21.41
C TYR A 107 -1.97 11.05 20.28
N ILE A 108 -0.79 11.57 20.59
CA ILE A 108 0.31 11.73 19.65
C ILE A 108 1.42 10.77 20.07
N PHE A 109 1.71 9.79 19.22
CA PHE A 109 2.78 8.82 19.43
C PHE A 109 3.96 9.18 18.56
N GLU A 110 5.15 9.20 19.15
CA GLU A 110 6.43 9.28 18.43
C GLU A 110 7.17 7.99 18.65
N ALA A 111 7.50 7.29 17.58
CA ALA A 111 8.05 5.95 17.59
C ALA A 111 9.06 5.74 16.45
N ALA A 112 9.86 4.69 16.57
CA ALA A 112 10.70 4.22 15.48
C ALA A 112 9.85 3.57 14.38
N THR A 113 10.38 3.59 13.15
CA THR A 113 9.81 2.85 12.02
C THR A 113 10.49 1.49 11.88
N ARG A 114 9.81 0.59 11.16
CA ARG A 114 10.43 -0.68 10.73
C ARG A 114 11.42 -0.42 9.59
N ASN A 115 12.49 -1.21 9.58
CA ASN A 115 13.52 -1.16 8.52
C ASN A 115 14.15 0.23 8.32
N ALA A 116 14.31 1.00 9.38
CA ALA A 116 14.90 2.35 9.35
C ALA A 116 16.26 2.39 8.64
N ASP A 117 17.11 1.40 8.87
CA ASP A 117 18.45 1.31 8.27
C ASP A 117 18.41 1.13 6.74
N LYS A 118 17.35 0.49 6.22
CA LYS A 118 17.20 0.26 4.78
C LYS A 118 16.53 1.42 4.05
N THR A 119 15.68 2.17 4.74
CA THR A 119 14.84 3.20 4.12
C THR A 119 15.34 4.62 4.32
N GLY A 120 16.22 4.85 5.33
CA GLY A 120 16.63 6.19 5.75
C GLY A 120 15.50 7.00 6.40
N LEU A 121 14.44 6.33 6.84
CA LEU A 121 13.25 6.93 7.46
C LEU A 121 13.05 6.39 8.87
N PRO A 122 13.83 6.86 9.86
CA PRO A 122 13.95 6.21 11.17
C PRO A 122 12.77 6.44 12.11
N SER A 123 11.96 7.47 11.91
CA SER A 123 10.94 7.88 12.87
C SER A 123 9.58 8.13 12.26
N GLN A 124 8.55 7.93 13.08
CA GLN A 124 7.17 8.20 12.72
C GLN A 124 6.42 8.90 13.85
N ARG A 125 5.45 9.73 13.48
CA ARG A 125 4.47 10.33 14.36
C ARG A 125 3.09 9.82 13.97
N VAL A 126 2.36 9.26 14.93
CA VAL A 126 1.01 8.76 14.73
C VAL A 126 0.06 9.55 15.60
N VAL A 127 -0.95 10.16 15.01
CA VAL A 127 -2.02 10.86 15.71
C VAL A 127 -3.26 9.99 15.74
N VAL A 128 -3.78 9.76 16.93
CA VAL A 128 -4.96 8.92 17.19
C VAL A 128 -6.03 9.76 17.86
N ASP A 129 -7.24 9.67 17.38
CA ASP A 129 -8.40 10.29 18.05
C ASP A 129 -8.69 9.58 19.37
N LYS A 130 -8.80 10.36 20.44
CA LYS A 130 -8.96 9.84 21.82
C LYS A 130 -10.30 9.15 22.05
N GLU A 131 -11.37 9.61 21.39
CA GLU A 131 -12.71 9.08 21.60
C GLU A 131 -12.92 7.78 20.80
N THR A 132 -12.49 7.78 19.57
CA THR A 132 -12.71 6.64 18.66
C THR A 132 -11.57 5.62 18.69
N MET A 133 -10.40 6.02 19.19
CA MET A 133 -9.15 5.25 19.13
C MET A 133 -8.72 4.88 17.71
N LEU A 134 -9.15 5.66 16.73
CA LEU A 134 -8.77 5.47 15.34
C LEU A 134 -7.65 6.44 14.94
N PRO A 135 -6.73 6.01 14.05
CA PRO A 135 -5.68 6.88 13.56
C PRO A 135 -6.27 7.99 12.69
N LYS A 136 -5.77 9.21 12.88
CA LYS A 136 -6.07 10.38 12.05
C LYS A 136 -5.00 10.63 11.02
N SER A 137 -3.73 10.50 11.41
CA SER A 137 -2.60 10.71 10.52
C SER A 137 -1.37 9.92 10.93
N VAL A 138 -0.50 9.68 9.95
CA VAL A 138 0.85 9.16 10.14
C VAL A 138 1.82 10.02 9.36
N VAL A 139 2.87 10.47 10.01
CA VAL A 139 3.97 11.20 9.38
C VAL A 139 5.25 10.40 9.58
N ILE A 140 5.93 10.09 8.49
CA ILE A 140 7.22 9.39 8.51
C ILE A 140 8.31 10.39 8.13
N MET A 141 9.36 10.44 8.94
CA MET A 141 10.43 11.44 8.89
C MET A 141 11.78 10.79 8.65
N ASP A 142 12.66 11.54 7.98
CA ASP A 142 14.05 11.18 7.80
C ASP A 142 14.90 11.48 9.05
N GLU A 143 16.22 11.28 8.96
CA GLU A 143 17.17 11.54 10.05
C GLU A 143 17.24 13.00 10.47
N ASN A 144 16.86 13.92 9.58
CA ASN A 144 16.82 15.36 9.83
C ASN A 144 15.47 15.84 10.35
N GLN A 145 14.54 14.92 10.69
CA GLN A 145 13.18 15.22 11.10
C GLN A 145 12.35 15.90 10.00
N GLU A 146 12.73 15.74 8.74
CA GLU A 146 11.97 16.22 7.61
C GLU A 146 10.86 15.19 7.28
N GLU A 147 9.66 15.70 7.06
CA GLU A 147 8.50 14.87 6.69
C GLU A 147 8.65 14.36 5.27
N LYS A 148 8.71 13.04 5.10
CA LYS A 148 8.86 12.38 3.79
C LYS A 148 7.60 11.67 3.32
N ILE A 149 6.83 11.11 4.24
CA ILE A 149 5.55 10.47 3.93
C ILE A 149 4.51 11.00 4.90
N VAL A 150 3.41 11.51 4.39
CA VAL A 150 2.27 11.99 5.17
C VAL A 150 1.02 11.23 4.74
N ILE A 151 0.36 10.57 5.68
CA ILE A 151 -0.89 9.83 5.47
C ILE A 151 -1.96 10.47 6.32
N ASP A 152 -3.06 10.88 5.68
CA ASP A 152 -4.27 11.38 6.35
C ASP A 152 -5.41 10.39 6.14
N PHE A 153 -5.90 9.80 7.22
CA PHE A 153 -7.06 8.91 7.18
C PHE A 153 -8.34 9.74 7.06
N LYS A 154 -9.16 9.42 6.06
CA LYS A 154 -10.42 10.14 5.79
C LYS A 154 -11.63 9.43 6.37
N LYS A 155 -11.70 8.11 6.19
CA LYS A 155 -12.78 7.29 6.68
C LYS A 155 -12.25 5.92 7.07
N ILE A 156 -12.64 5.43 8.24
CA ILE A 156 -12.34 4.09 8.70
C ILE A 156 -13.63 3.46 9.19
N ASP A 157 -14.03 2.34 8.59
CA ASP A 157 -15.17 1.54 9.00
C ASP A 157 -14.70 0.15 9.44
N LEU A 158 -14.79 -0.13 10.74
CA LEU A 158 -14.35 -1.40 11.35
C LEU A 158 -15.42 -2.50 11.29
N LYS A 159 -16.57 -2.22 10.69
CA LYS A 159 -17.71 -3.16 10.64
C LYS A 159 -17.94 -3.78 9.26
N VAL A 160 -17.13 -3.40 8.29
CA VAL A 160 -17.22 -3.90 6.91
C VAL A 160 -16.32 -5.11 6.76
N ALA A 161 -16.85 -6.18 6.15
CA ALA A 161 -16.07 -7.34 5.71
C ALA A 161 -16.57 -7.76 4.33
N HIS A 162 -15.65 -8.02 3.43
CA HIS A 162 -15.93 -8.50 2.07
C HIS A 162 -15.83 -10.02 2.02
N LYS A 163 -16.53 -10.65 1.06
CA LYS A 163 -16.44 -12.08 0.85
C LYS A 163 -15.10 -12.45 0.22
N LYS A 164 -14.64 -13.69 0.44
CA LYS A 164 -13.36 -14.18 -0.11
C LYS A 164 -13.26 -14.02 -1.63
N GLU A 165 -14.37 -14.25 -2.33
CA GLU A 165 -14.46 -14.17 -3.77
C GLU A 165 -14.26 -12.74 -4.31
N GLU A 166 -14.42 -11.72 -3.46
CA GLU A 166 -14.19 -10.33 -3.82
C GLU A 166 -12.70 -9.95 -3.82
N TYR A 167 -11.83 -10.85 -3.32
CA TYR A 167 -10.38 -10.72 -3.35
C TYR A 167 -9.72 -11.53 -4.48
N ALA A 168 -10.50 -12.08 -5.40
CA ALA A 168 -9.96 -12.77 -6.56
C ALA A 168 -9.29 -11.76 -7.51
N VAL A 169 -8.05 -12.06 -7.91
CA VAL A 169 -7.22 -11.15 -8.73
C VAL A 169 -7.86 -10.87 -10.09
N GLU A 170 -8.55 -11.85 -10.66
CA GLU A 170 -9.23 -11.77 -11.96
C GLU A 170 -10.25 -10.63 -12.01
N LYS A 171 -10.93 -10.37 -10.89
CA LYS A 171 -11.93 -9.29 -10.80
C LYS A 171 -11.35 -7.89 -10.95
N PHE A 172 -10.05 -7.73 -10.72
CA PHE A 172 -9.39 -6.44 -10.77
C PHE A 172 -8.61 -6.21 -12.06
N SER A 173 -8.45 -7.25 -12.86
CA SER A 173 -7.82 -7.18 -14.17
C SER A 173 -8.82 -7.03 -15.33
N GLU A 174 -10.12 -7.26 -15.07
CA GLU A 174 -11.19 -7.25 -16.07
C GLU A 174 -12.07 -5.98 -16.10
N ASN A 175 -11.91 -5.06 -15.16
CA ASN A 175 -12.71 -3.83 -15.15
C ASN A 175 -12.18 -2.81 -16.16
N GLU A 176 -12.47 -3.08 -17.43
CA GLU A 176 -12.46 -2.11 -18.51
C GLU A 176 -13.91 -1.70 -18.83
N GLU A 177 -14.53 -0.88 -18.01
CA GLU A 177 -15.68 -0.07 -18.41
C GLU A 177 -15.49 1.38 -17.95
N ASP A 178 -14.27 1.92 -18.11
CA ASP A 178 -14.08 3.34 -18.31
C ASP A 178 -13.21 3.50 -19.55
N GLU A 179 -13.82 3.95 -20.62
CA GLU A 179 -13.16 4.38 -21.85
C GLU A 179 -12.12 5.47 -21.52
N VAL A 180 -10.94 5.06 -21.13
CA VAL A 180 -9.78 5.91 -21.32
C VAL A 180 -9.31 5.64 -22.75
N ALA A 181 -9.57 6.59 -23.63
CA ALA A 181 -9.10 6.59 -25.00
C ALA A 181 -7.70 6.01 -25.06
N ALA A 182 -7.55 4.96 -25.87
CA ALA A 182 -6.26 4.44 -26.27
C ALA A 182 -5.49 5.59 -26.93
N ALA A 183 -4.67 6.28 -26.17
CA ALA A 183 -3.65 7.13 -26.74
C ALA A 183 -2.64 6.18 -27.39
N ASP A 184 -2.43 6.34 -28.69
CA ASP A 184 -1.40 5.68 -29.45
C ASP A 184 -0.06 5.75 -28.69
N ILE A 185 0.27 4.68 -28.01
CA ILE A 185 1.59 4.52 -27.42
C ILE A 185 2.46 3.92 -28.52
N GLU A 186 3.00 4.80 -29.36
CA GLU A 186 4.17 4.44 -30.14
C GLU A 186 5.29 3.98 -29.21
N ASP A 187 5.93 2.89 -29.59
CA ASP A 187 7.11 2.22 -29.02
C ASP A 187 8.22 3.22 -28.59
N LYS A 188 8.02 3.96 -27.52
CA LYS A 188 9.09 4.59 -26.76
C LYS A 188 9.26 3.78 -25.50
N GLU A 189 10.49 3.30 -25.30
CA GLU A 189 10.98 2.62 -24.11
C GLU A 189 10.15 3.03 -22.89
N LEU A 190 9.29 2.11 -22.45
CA LEU A 190 8.50 2.24 -21.24
C LEU A 190 9.46 2.35 -20.05
N GLN A 191 9.95 3.56 -19.81
CA GLN A 191 10.39 3.91 -18.48
C GLN A 191 9.14 3.89 -17.62
N THR A 192 8.87 2.71 -17.13
CA THR A 192 7.78 2.45 -16.19
C THR A 192 8.04 3.29 -14.94
N HIS A 193 7.43 4.43 -14.88
CA HIS A 193 7.28 5.17 -13.64
C HIS A 193 6.24 4.42 -12.82
N TYR A 194 6.69 3.35 -12.17
CA TYR A 194 5.90 2.76 -11.11
C TYR A 194 5.75 3.82 -10.01
N PRO A 195 4.57 4.05 -9.42
CA PRO A 195 4.52 4.70 -8.14
C PRO A 195 5.45 3.87 -7.25
N THR A 196 6.57 4.45 -6.89
CA THR A 196 7.71 3.76 -6.31
C THR A 196 7.38 3.15 -4.96
N VAL A 197 6.69 2.04 -5.00
CA VAL A 197 7.00 0.96 -4.10
C VAL A 197 8.34 0.46 -4.63
N GLN A 198 9.44 1.00 -4.13
CA GLN A 198 10.76 0.51 -4.48
C GLN A 198 10.84 -0.92 -3.98
N TRP A 199 10.74 -1.85 -4.90
CA TRP A 199 10.93 -3.27 -4.67
C TRP A 199 12.42 -3.56 -4.57
N GLU A 200 13.11 -2.85 -3.68
CA GLU A 200 14.50 -3.11 -3.38
C GLU A 200 14.61 -4.55 -2.88
N ASN A 201 15.47 -5.32 -3.51
CA ASN A 201 15.77 -6.72 -3.24
C ASN A 201 14.72 -7.75 -3.73
N THR A 202 14.01 -7.48 -4.80
CA THR A 202 13.22 -8.50 -5.48
C THR A 202 13.88 -8.90 -6.80
N LYS A 203 13.90 -10.20 -7.08
CA LYS A 203 14.40 -10.76 -8.33
C LYS A 203 13.23 -11.39 -9.09
N LEU A 204 13.09 -11.04 -10.36
CA LEU A 204 12.18 -11.74 -11.25
C LEU A 204 12.65 -13.20 -11.42
N ILE A 205 11.81 -14.15 -11.08
CA ILE A 205 12.11 -15.58 -11.15
C ILE A 205 11.28 -16.31 -12.20
N ASP A 206 10.12 -15.78 -12.58
CA ASP A 206 9.26 -16.41 -13.58
C ASP A 206 8.42 -15.37 -14.31
N GLU A 207 8.20 -15.61 -15.60
CA GLU A 207 7.30 -14.84 -16.46
C GLU A 207 6.36 -15.81 -17.16
N LYS A 208 5.07 -15.67 -16.94
CA LYS A 208 4.05 -16.52 -17.55
C LYS A 208 3.05 -15.68 -18.32
N VAL A 209 2.93 -15.97 -19.62
CA VAL A 209 1.90 -15.41 -20.47
C VAL A 209 0.67 -16.32 -20.43
N VAL A 210 -0.46 -15.80 -20.02
CA VAL A 210 -1.75 -16.50 -19.99
C VAL A 210 -2.67 -15.85 -21.01
N GLN A 211 -3.17 -16.63 -21.97
CA GLN A 211 -4.22 -16.18 -22.88
C GLN A 211 -5.56 -16.69 -22.39
N GLU A 212 -6.46 -15.78 -22.08
CA GLU A 212 -7.82 -16.07 -21.64
C GLU A 212 -8.78 -15.14 -22.39
N ASP A 213 -9.79 -15.71 -23.04
CA ASP A 213 -10.82 -15.00 -23.82
C ASP A 213 -10.28 -13.99 -24.87
N GLY A 214 -9.15 -14.31 -25.51
CA GLY A 214 -8.55 -13.46 -26.55
C GLY A 214 -7.73 -12.28 -26.00
N MET A 215 -7.53 -12.20 -24.70
CA MET A 215 -6.66 -11.26 -24.04
C MET A 215 -5.38 -11.93 -23.54
N GLU A 216 -4.27 -11.23 -23.69
CA GLU A 216 -2.97 -11.68 -23.21
C GLU A 216 -2.67 -11.04 -21.87
N ARG A 217 -2.41 -11.88 -20.85
CA ARG A 217 -2.03 -11.45 -19.50
C ARG A 217 -0.62 -11.92 -19.20
N VAL A 218 0.25 -11.03 -18.79
CA VAL A 218 1.59 -11.38 -18.34
C VAL A 218 1.62 -11.44 -16.82
N ILE A 219 1.97 -12.60 -16.27
CA ILE A 219 2.18 -12.81 -14.84
C ILE A 219 3.68 -12.88 -14.61
N LEU A 220 4.21 -11.90 -13.89
CA LEU A 220 5.62 -11.88 -13.49
C LEU A 220 5.72 -12.27 -12.01
N THR A 221 6.55 -13.24 -11.70
CA THR A 221 6.78 -13.72 -10.35
C THR A 221 8.12 -13.23 -9.85
N PHE A 222 8.13 -12.59 -8.66
CA PHE A 222 9.34 -12.09 -8.03
C PHE A 222 9.62 -12.84 -6.73
N GLU A 223 10.87 -13.10 -6.47
CA GLU A 223 11.37 -13.56 -5.18
C GLU A 223 12.03 -12.39 -4.46
N GLY A 224 11.60 -12.15 -3.22
CA GLY A 224 12.24 -11.16 -2.34
C GLY A 224 13.14 -11.84 -1.31
N ASP A 225 14.23 -11.18 -0.94
CA ASP A 225 15.07 -11.66 0.16
C ASP A 225 14.26 -11.67 1.45
N LYS A 226 14.29 -12.82 2.16
CA LYS A 226 13.74 -12.92 3.50
C LYS A 226 14.55 -11.99 4.40
N ALA A 227 13.94 -10.92 4.87
CA ALA A 227 14.51 -10.16 5.98
C ALA A 227 14.34 -11.00 7.26
N TYR A 228 15.44 -11.46 7.83
CA TYR A 228 15.50 -12.05 9.16
C TYR A 228 15.40 -10.95 10.21
#